data_07e5306a9109839ba73767844aec8f75
#
_entry.id   07e5306a9109839ba73767844aec8f75
#
_cell.length_a   1.000
_cell.length_b   1.000
_cell.length_c   1.000
_cell.angle_alpha   90.00
_cell.angle_beta   90.00
_cell.angle_gamma   90.00
#
_symmetry.space_group_name_H-M   'P 1'
#
loop_
_entity.id
_entity.type
_entity.pdbx_description
1 polymer ?
#
loop_
_entity_poly.entity_id
_entity_poly.type
_entity_poly.pdbx_seq_one_letter_code
_entity_poly.pdbx_strand_id
1 'polypeptide(L)'
;MLLRPRTDLEAAGRTFAGGSVLVVPWAALEADPTRLPEPTVLFTPTPSATVEDVTWGRGRLLLTVLEDTESRLEAFTIPSAQGGAWSPLPVEGLPEHVSIDVLSCDRLSGGGGGDDDDEVVDPAARPHPDDAVLAVSGPVVPPSLVLLRADGSTATLGSTPHRFDTSGIEVTRHTAVSDDGTEVPYTVMRGPGADGPSPTILYGYGGFEVPMRP
;
A
#
# COMPACT_ATOMS: atom_id res chain seq x y z
N MET A 1 4.35 10.02 -16.71
CA MET A 1 4.64 8.56 -16.86
C MET A 1 5.28 8.07 -15.59
N LEU A 2 4.90 6.87 -15.09
CA LEU A 2 5.53 6.23 -13.94
C LEU A 2 6.56 5.19 -14.42
N LEU A 3 7.69 5.12 -13.73
CA LEU A 3 8.77 4.17 -13.97
C LEU A 3 9.07 3.40 -12.69
N ARG A 4 9.27 2.10 -12.82
CA ARG A 4 9.81 1.22 -11.77
C ARG A 4 11.01 0.47 -12.34
N PRO A 5 12.23 1.00 -12.19
CA PRO A 5 13.42 0.34 -12.70
C PRO A 5 13.66 -0.97 -11.91
N ARG A 6 14.05 -2.03 -12.60
CA ARG A 6 14.39 -3.33 -11.98
C ARG A 6 15.81 -3.36 -11.41
N THR A 7 16.66 -2.53 -11.97
CA THR A 7 18.05 -2.33 -11.54
C THR A 7 18.31 -0.85 -11.43
N ASP A 8 19.43 -0.46 -10.86
CA ASP A 8 19.80 0.93 -10.75
C ASP A 8 19.71 1.66 -12.09
N LEU A 9 19.10 2.83 -12.08
CA LEU A 9 18.86 3.67 -13.25
C LEU A 9 19.69 4.95 -13.16
N GLU A 10 20.53 5.17 -14.16
CA GLU A 10 21.24 6.45 -14.32
C GLU A 10 20.40 7.43 -15.12
N ALA A 11 20.03 8.55 -14.55
CA ALA A 11 19.29 9.61 -15.22
C ALA A 11 19.60 10.98 -14.62
N ALA A 12 19.66 12.01 -15.46
CA ALA A 12 19.94 13.41 -15.06
C ALA A 12 21.18 13.56 -14.15
N GLY A 13 22.21 12.71 -14.34
CA GLY A 13 23.44 12.72 -13.54
C GLY A 13 23.28 12.18 -12.10
N ARG A 14 22.23 11.42 -11.84
CA ARG A 14 21.94 10.77 -10.57
C ARG A 14 21.63 9.30 -10.77
N THR A 15 21.94 8.49 -9.76
CA THR A 15 21.56 7.07 -9.69
C THR A 15 20.28 6.92 -8.87
N PHE A 16 19.32 6.20 -9.42
CA PHE A 16 18.08 5.83 -8.74
C PHE A 16 18.09 4.32 -8.51
N ALA A 17 17.90 3.89 -7.28
CA ALA A 17 17.96 2.47 -6.92
C ALA A 17 16.88 1.65 -7.65
N GLY A 18 17.24 0.43 -8.04
CA GLY A 18 16.27 -0.53 -8.56
C GLY A 18 15.11 -0.74 -7.57
N GLY A 19 13.87 -0.78 -8.07
CA GLY A 19 12.65 -0.84 -7.23
C GLY A 19 12.07 0.52 -6.82
N SER A 20 12.77 1.64 -7.10
CA SER A 20 12.20 2.98 -6.88
C SER A 20 10.93 3.22 -7.70
N VAL A 21 10.04 4.05 -7.18
CA VAL A 21 8.88 4.58 -7.92
C VAL A 21 9.18 6.01 -8.33
N LEU A 22 9.32 6.21 -9.63
CA LEU A 22 9.73 7.46 -10.25
C LEU A 22 8.62 7.96 -11.16
N VAL A 23 8.41 9.26 -11.21
CA VAL A 23 7.51 9.90 -12.17
C VAL A 23 8.25 10.91 -13.02
N VAL A 24 7.98 10.88 -14.32
CA VAL A 24 8.53 11.82 -15.29
C VAL A 24 7.40 12.52 -16.04
N PRO A 25 7.55 13.81 -16.37
CA PRO A 25 6.60 14.52 -17.22
C PRO A 25 6.57 13.89 -18.63
N TRP A 26 5.40 13.46 -19.08
CA TRP A 26 5.26 12.85 -20.40
C TRP A 26 5.66 13.82 -21.52
N ALA A 27 5.22 15.07 -21.43
CA ALA A 27 5.55 16.10 -22.43
C ALA A 27 7.06 16.36 -22.59
N ALA A 28 7.84 16.22 -21.51
CA ALA A 28 9.29 16.36 -21.60
C ALA A 28 9.93 15.18 -22.34
N LEU A 29 9.36 13.98 -22.16
CA LEU A 29 9.82 12.79 -22.88
C LEU A 29 9.42 12.83 -24.36
N GLU A 30 8.23 13.36 -24.68
CA GLU A 30 7.81 13.58 -26.08
C GLU A 30 8.67 14.62 -26.80
N ALA A 31 9.09 15.66 -26.08
CA ALA A 31 9.95 16.71 -26.64
C ALA A 31 11.37 16.22 -26.96
N ASP A 32 11.92 15.32 -26.14
CA ASP A 32 13.22 14.69 -26.36
C ASP A 32 13.18 13.23 -25.88
N PRO A 33 12.80 12.29 -26.78
CA PRO A 33 12.73 10.87 -26.42
C PRO A 33 14.10 10.20 -26.25
N THR A 34 15.19 10.90 -26.56
CA THR A 34 16.56 10.38 -26.42
C THR A 34 17.12 10.59 -25.02
N ARG A 35 16.49 11.42 -24.22
CA ARG A 35 16.94 11.76 -22.86
C ARG A 35 15.81 11.62 -21.87
N LEU A 36 16.05 10.83 -20.82
CA LEU A 36 15.12 10.77 -19.69
C LEU A 36 15.18 12.10 -18.93
N PRO A 37 14.03 12.82 -18.78
CA PRO A 37 13.99 14.01 -17.96
C PRO A 37 14.22 13.67 -16.49
N GLU A 38 14.61 14.66 -15.67
CA GLU A 38 14.83 14.44 -14.24
C GLU A 38 13.56 13.89 -13.58
N PRO A 39 13.63 12.68 -12.97
CA PRO A 39 12.46 12.08 -12.34
C PRO A 39 12.15 12.73 -10.99
N THR A 40 10.86 12.81 -10.65
CA THR A 40 10.42 12.97 -9.27
C THR A 40 10.38 11.61 -8.61
N VAL A 41 11.04 11.45 -7.47
CA VAL A 41 11.05 10.22 -6.68
C VAL A 41 9.84 10.24 -5.74
N LEU A 42 8.96 9.25 -5.86
CA LEU A 42 7.85 9.04 -4.93
C LEU A 42 8.23 8.04 -3.84
N PHE A 43 9.02 7.01 -4.19
CA PHE A 43 9.49 6.00 -3.27
C PHE A 43 10.91 5.56 -3.62
N THR A 44 11.72 5.32 -2.60
CA THR A 44 13.03 4.68 -2.71
C THR A 44 13.02 3.43 -1.84
N PRO A 45 13.34 2.24 -2.38
CA PRO A 45 13.37 1.02 -1.59
C PRO A 45 14.48 1.06 -0.55
N THR A 46 14.25 0.33 0.54
CA THR A 46 15.27 0.05 1.56
C THR A 46 15.48 -1.47 1.64
N PRO A 47 16.45 -1.97 2.41
CA PRO A 47 16.58 -3.41 2.61
C PRO A 47 15.32 -4.08 3.20
N SER A 48 14.48 -3.32 3.91
CA SER A 48 13.26 -3.81 4.56
C SER A 48 11.96 -3.33 3.90
N ALA A 49 12.01 -2.40 2.95
CA ALA A 49 10.82 -1.81 2.36
C ALA A 49 10.83 -1.85 0.83
N THR A 50 9.75 -2.36 0.25
CA THR A 50 9.54 -2.42 -1.21
C THR A 50 8.09 -2.10 -1.57
N VAL A 51 7.89 -1.56 -2.78
CA VAL A 51 6.52 -1.37 -3.30
C VAL A 51 6.02 -2.68 -3.89
N GLU A 52 4.91 -3.19 -3.39
CA GLU A 52 4.23 -4.36 -3.93
C GLU A 52 3.30 -3.98 -5.08
N ASP A 53 2.45 -2.98 -4.87
CA ASP A 53 1.47 -2.55 -5.85
C ASP A 53 1.40 -1.04 -6.01
N VAL A 54 0.95 -0.61 -7.20
CA VAL A 54 0.76 0.79 -7.58
C VAL A 54 -0.62 0.95 -8.20
N THR A 55 -1.50 1.62 -7.49
CA THR A 55 -2.89 1.82 -7.94
C THR A 55 -3.14 3.28 -8.29
N TRP A 56 -3.69 3.51 -9.48
CA TRP A 56 -4.05 4.84 -9.97
C TRP A 56 -5.52 5.17 -9.69
N GLY A 57 -5.77 6.31 -9.06
CA GLY A 57 -7.04 7.03 -9.11
C GLY A 57 -6.99 8.16 -10.14
N ARG A 58 -8.02 9.00 -10.21
CA ARG A 58 -8.04 10.16 -11.11
C ARG A 58 -7.13 11.28 -10.64
N GLY A 59 -7.18 11.62 -9.36
CA GLY A 59 -6.41 12.69 -8.74
C GLY A 59 -5.37 12.19 -7.75
N ARG A 60 -5.20 10.86 -7.56
CA ARG A 60 -4.23 10.30 -6.63
C ARG A 60 -3.57 9.02 -7.13
N LEU A 61 -2.41 8.76 -6.58
CA LEU A 61 -1.67 7.52 -6.71
C LEU A 61 -1.55 6.86 -5.34
N LEU A 62 -1.79 5.56 -5.27
CA LEU A 62 -1.61 4.75 -4.06
C LEU A 62 -0.44 3.79 -4.28
N LEU A 63 0.44 3.70 -3.30
CA LEU A 63 1.52 2.72 -3.24
C LEU A 63 1.26 1.79 -2.06
N THR A 64 1.08 0.51 -2.33
CA THR A 64 1.11 -0.50 -1.27
C THR A 64 2.56 -0.88 -1.05
N VAL A 65 3.08 -0.55 0.11
CA VAL A 65 4.47 -0.80 0.51
C VAL A 65 4.50 -1.93 1.50
N LEU A 66 5.27 -2.97 1.19
CA LEU A 66 5.66 -3.99 2.16
C LEU A 66 6.90 -3.49 2.91
N GLU A 67 6.80 -3.37 4.22
CA GLU A 67 7.93 -3.03 5.08
C GLU A 67 8.13 -4.15 6.10
N ASP A 68 9.24 -4.88 5.97
CA ASP A 68 9.48 -6.16 6.61
C ASP A 68 8.38 -7.18 6.24
N THR A 69 7.38 -7.37 7.09
CA THR A 69 6.25 -8.30 6.88
C THR A 69 4.90 -7.60 6.84
N GLU A 70 4.83 -6.29 7.00
CA GLU A 70 3.59 -5.53 7.12
C GLU A 70 3.35 -4.62 5.92
N SER A 71 2.09 -4.42 5.59
CA SER A 71 1.72 -3.48 4.55
C SER A 71 1.44 -2.10 5.14
N ARG A 72 1.93 -1.07 4.46
CA ARG A 72 1.49 0.30 4.66
C ARG A 72 1.07 0.93 3.34
N LEU A 73 0.17 1.89 3.41
CA LEU A 73 -0.33 2.57 2.24
C LEU A 73 0.22 4.00 2.21
N GLU A 74 0.90 4.33 1.13
CA GLU A 74 1.30 5.69 0.81
C GLU A 74 0.41 6.25 -0.29
N ALA A 75 -0.07 7.47 -0.11
CA ALA A 75 -0.89 8.15 -1.10
C ALA A 75 -0.25 9.47 -1.53
N PHE A 76 -0.41 9.80 -2.81
CA PHE A 76 0.10 11.03 -3.39
C PHE A 76 -0.98 11.68 -4.23
N THR A 77 -1.12 12.99 -4.11
CA THR A 77 -1.96 13.78 -5.01
C THR A 77 -1.27 13.94 -6.35
N ILE A 78 -1.97 13.61 -7.43
CA ILE A 78 -1.50 13.81 -8.80
C ILE A 78 -1.61 15.30 -9.15
N PRO A 79 -0.55 15.95 -9.64
CA PRO A 79 -0.61 17.35 -10.05
C PRO A 79 -1.65 17.56 -11.14
N SER A 80 -2.50 18.57 -11.00
CA SER A 80 -3.52 18.93 -12.01
C SER A 80 -2.91 19.57 -13.27
N ALA A 81 -1.70 20.12 -13.16
CA ALA A 81 -0.95 20.68 -14.28
C ALA A 81 0.30 19.85 -14.57
N GLN A 82 0.68 19.76 -15.85
CA GLN A 82 1.94 19.11 -16.23
C GLN A 82 3.13 19.83 -15.58
N GLY A 83 3.99 19.06 -14.91
CA GLY A 83 5.15 19.61 -14.19
C GLY A 83 4.82 20.17 -12.80
N GLY A 84 3.60 20.05 -12.33
CA GLY A 84 3.23 20.35 -10.96
C GLY A 84 3.87 19.40 -9.94
N ALA A 85 3.92 19.81 -8.67
CA ALA A 85 4.50 19.01 -7.60
C ALA A 85 3.55 17.89 -7.14
N TRP A 86 4.08 16.69 -7.00
CA TRP A 86 3.44 15.58 -6.29
C TRP A 86 3.49 15.87 -4.79
N SER A 87 2.39 15.70 -4.10
CA SER A 87 2.32 15.93 -2.65
C SER A 87 1.81 14.69 -1.94
N PRO A 88 2.47 14.30 -0.84
CA PRO A 88 1.96 13.23 0.00
C PRO A 88 0.55 13.58 0.51
N LEU A 89 -0.33 12.59 0.51
CA LEU A 89 -1.65 12.66 1.12
C LEU A 89 -1.64 11.73 2.34
N PRO A 90 -1.79 12.25 3.57
CA PRO A 90 -1.87 11.40 4.75
C PRO A 90 -3.03 10.42 4.65
N VAL A 91 -2.79 9.16 5.03
CA VAL A 91 -3.82 8.12 5.16
C VAL A 91 -3.99 7.85 6.65
N GLU A 92 -5.22 8.04 7.14
CA GLU A 92 -5.51 7.96 8.56
C GLU A 92 -6.51 6.84 8.88
N GLY A 93 -6.42 6.27 10.09
CA GLY A 93 -7.40 5.31 10.60
C GLY A 93 -7.21 3.87 10.12
N LEU A 94 -6.10 3.54 9.47
CA LEU A 94 -5.73 2.15 9.24
C LEU A 94 -5.09 1.56 10.49
N PRO A 95 -5.41 0.31 10.85
CA PRO A 95 -4.76 -0.37 11.98
C PRO A 95 -3.30 -0.71 11.68
N GLU A 96 -2.54 -0.94 12.73
CA GLU A 96 -1.17 -1.45 12.65
C GLU A 96 -1.15 -2.98 12.51
N HIS A 97 -0.02 -3.54 12.12
CA HIS A 97 0.21 -4.99 11.98
C HIS A 97 -0.80 -5.65 11.03
N VAL A 98 -0.98 -5.08 9.85
CA VAL A 98 -1.94 -5.57 8.86
C VAL A 98 -1.32 -5.76 7.49
N SER A 99 -1.99 -6.60 6.71
CA SER A 99 -1.89 -6.64 5.25
C SER A 99 -2.95 -5.72 4.66
N ILE A 100 -2.59 -5.00 3.59
CA ILE A 100 -3.48 -4.09 2.88
C ILE A 100 -3.41 -4.40 1.39
N ASP A 101 -4.55 -4.67 0.79
CA ASP A 101 -4.68 -4.80 -0.66
C ASP A 101 -5.69 -3.78 -1.17
N VAL A 102 -5.35 -3.06 -2.25
CA VAL A 102 -6.27 -2.12 -2.90
C VAL A 102 -7.13 -2.89 -3.89
N LEU A 103 -8.40 -3.09 -3.57
CA LEU A 103 -9.32 -3.88 -4.41
C LEU A 103 -9.86 -3.08 -5.58
N SER A 104 -10.16 -1.80 -5.37
CA SER A 104 -10.62 -0.90 -6.43
C SER A 104 -10.30 0.55 -6.09
N CYS A 105 -10.01 1.32 -7.13
CA CYS A 105 -9.90 2.77 -7.12
C CYS A 105 -10.45 3.26 -8.46
N ASP A 106 -11.16 4.39 -8.49
CA ASP A 106 -11.79 4.99 -9.69
C ASP A 106 -12.95 4.19 -10.33
N ARG A 107 -12.99 2.86 -10.21
CA ARG A 107 -14.07 2.04 -10.80
C ARG A 107 -15.40 2.15 -10.04
N LEU A 108 -15.40 2.73 -8.85
CA LEU A 108 -16.63 2.99 -8.09
C LEU A 108 -17.50 4.08 -8.74
N SER A 109 -16.91 4.90 -9.59
CA SER A 109 -17.66 5.90 -10.37
C SER A 109 -18.22 5.35 -11.70
N GLY A 110 -18.34 4.03 -11.78
CA GLY A 110 -18.88 3.14 -12.78
C GLY A 110 -19.47 3.77 -14.03
N GLY A 111 -18.67 3.87 -15.06
CA GLY A 111 -19.15 3.93 -16.42
C GLY A 111 -19.46 2.53 -16.95
N GLY A 112 -20.46 1.86 -16.42
CA GLY A 112 -21.13 0.77 -17.11
C GLY A 112 -22.03 1.40 -18.16
N GLY A 113 -21.61 1.41 -19.42
CA GLY A 113 -22.52 1.63 -20.52
C GLY A 113 -23.49 0.46 -20.62
N GLY A 114 -24.59 0.57 -19.93
CA GLY A 114 -25.79 -0.23 -20.04
C GLY A 114 -26.95 0.76 -20.01
N ASP A 115 -27.64 0.87 -21.13
CA ASP A 115 -28.96 1.51 -21.21
C ASP A 115 -29.93 0.71 -20.35
N ASP A 116 -30.03 1.00 -19.07
CA ASP A 116 -31.13 0.51 -18.24
C ASP A 116 -31.38 1.50 -17.09
N ASP A 117 -32.56 2.12 -17.22
CA ASP A 117 -33.38 2.79 -16.20
C ASP A 117 -32.71 3.81 -15.28
N ASP A 118 -33.09 5.07 -15.52
CA ASP A 118 -32.89 6.27 -14.68
C ASP A 118 -33.32 6.08 -13.22
N GLU A 119 -32.61 5.30 -12.46
CA GLU A 119 -32.64 5.45 -11.01
C GLU A 119 -31.89 6.74 -10.68
N VAL A 120 -32.62 7.76 -10.28
CA VAL A 120 -32.06 9.05 -9.85
C VAL A 120 -31.28 8.82 -8.55
N VAL A 121 -30.05 8.34 -8.70
CA VAL A 121 -29.10 8.24 -7.58
C VAL A 121 -28.71 9.68 -7.22
N ASP A 122 -28.99 10.06 -5.98
CA ASP A 122 -28.57 11.34 -5.41
C ASP A 122 -27.06 11.58 -5.75
N PRO A 123 -26.72 12.66 -6.46
CA PRO A 123 -25.32 12.97 -6.79
C PRO A 123 -24.41 13.04 -5.56
N ALA A 124 -24.95 13.37 -4.38
CA ALA A 124 -24.21 13.39 -3.12
C ALA A 124 -23.95 11.98 -2.55
N ALA A 125 -24.68 10.97 -3.03
CA ALA A 125 -24.46 9.56 -2.65
C ALA A 125 -23.46 8.81 -3.54
N ARG A 126 -22.96 9.45 -4.60
CA ARG A 126 -21.96 8.83 -5.46
C ARG A 126 -20.59 8.83 -4.79
N PRO A 127 -19.83 7.71 -4.83
CA PRO A 127 -18.47 7.70 -4.37
C PRO A 127 -17.62 8.74 -5.11
N HIS A 128 -16.69 9.37 -4.39
CA HIS A 128 -15.72 10.25 -5.05
C HIS A 128 -14.84 9.42 -6.00
N PRO A 129 -14.48 9.93 -7.20
CA PRO A 129 -13.67 9.17 -8.16
C PRO A 129 -12.30 8.74 -7.63
N ASP A 130 -11.83 9.37 -6.56
CA ASP A 130 -10.60 8.97 -5.87
C ASP A 130 -10.85 8.15 -4.59
N ASP A 131 -12.08 7.76 -4.29
CA ASP A 131 -12.32 6.79 -3.22
C ASP A 131 -11.79 5.42 -3.64
N ALA A 132 -11.25 4.68 -2.68
CA ALA A 132 -10.76 3.32 -2.91
C ALA A 132 -11.32 2.35 -1.87
N VAL A 133 -11.53 1.11 -2.28
CA VAL A 133 -11.87 0.02 -1.37
C VAL A 133 -10.62 -0.80 -1.10
N LEU A 134 -10.32 -0.96 0.16
CA LEU A 134 -9.20 -1.74 0.66
C LEU A 134 -9.70 -3.03 1.30
N ALA A 135 -8.98 -4.13 1.10
CA ALA A 135 -9.05 -5.29 1.97
C ALA A 135 -7.95 -5.16 3.02
N VAL A 136 -8.33 -5.24 4.28
CA VAL A 136 -7.42 -5.08 5.42
C VAL A 136 -7.60 -6.28 6.34
N SER A 137 -6.51 -6.93 6.73
CA SER A 137 -6.53 -8.04 7.67
C SER A 137 -5.22 -8.13 8.44
N GLY A 138 -5.25 -8.69 9.64
CA GLY A 138 -4.07 -8.89 10.46
C GLY A 138 -4.30 -9.91 11.57
N PRO A 139 -3.30 -10.20 12.39
CA PRO A 139 -3.39 -11.22 13.44
C PRO A 139 -4.53 -11.00 14.44
N VAL A 140 -4.80 -9.74 14.75
CA VAL A 140 -5.87 -9.31 15.67
C VAL A 140 -6.95 -8.46 14.99
N VAL A 141 -6.81 -8.27 13.67
CA VAL A 141 -7.74 -7.52 12.83
C VAL A 141 -8.43 -8.50 11.89
N PRO A 142 -9.75 -8.75 12.05
CA PRO A 142 -10.45 -9.65 11.15
C PRO A 142 -10.49 -9.07 9.73
N PRO A 143 -10.55 -9.93 8.69
CA PRO A 143 -10.69 -9.49 7.32
C PRO A 143 -11.83 -8.48 7.17
N SER A 144 -11.50 -7.29 6.71
CA SER A 144 -12.38 -6.13 6.66
C SER A 144 -12.28 -5.44 5.31
N LEU A 145 -13.40 -4.87 4.86
CA LEU A 145 -13.44 -3.92 3.76
C LEU A 145 -13.43 -2.51 4.35
N VAL A 146 -12.52 -1.70 3.86
CA VAL A 146 -12.32 -0.33 4.33
C VAL A 146 -12.43 0.61 3.14
N LEU A 147 -13.26 1.63 3.26
CA LEU A 147 -13.32 2.75 2.32
C LEU A 147 -12.20 3.74 2.69
N LEU A 148 -11.31 4.00 1.77
CA LEU A 148 -10.36 5.11 1.84
C LEU A 148 -10.93 6.26 1.01
N ARG A 149 -11.29 7.36 1.66
CA ARG A 149 -11.83 8.54 0.99
C ARG A 149 -10.75 9.37 0.32
N ALA A 150 -11.19 10.23 -0.58
CA ALA A 150 -10.31 11.14 -1.32
C ALA A 150 -9.48 12.07 -0.42
N ASP A 151 -9.98 12.38 0.78
CA ASP A 151 -9.28 13.21 1.77
C ASP A 151 -8.26 12.46 2.64
N GLY A 152 -8.12 11.14 2.44
CA GLY A 152 -7.23 10.28 3.21
C GLY A 152 -7.86 9.65 4.45
N SER A 153 -9.08 10.03 4.82
CA SER A 153 -9.81 9.40 5.92
C SER A 153 -10.31 8.01 5.55
N THR A 154 -10.49 7.14 6.55
CA THR A 154 -10.98 5.78 6.33
C THR A 154 -12.30 5.51 7.06
N ALA A 155 -13.07 4.55 6.53
CA ALA A 155 -14.28 4.04 7.17
C ALA A 155 -14.43 2.55 6.89
N THR A 156 -14.68 1.75 7.91
CA THR A 156 -14.98 0.32 7.74
C THR A 156 -16.34 0.14 7.10
N LEU A 157 -16.39 -0.52 5.95
CA LEU A 157 -17.63 -0.87 5.25
C LEU A 157 -18.25 -2.16 5.79
N GLY A 158 -17.38 -3.09 6.19
CA GLY A 158 -17.80 -4.37 6.73
C GLY A 158 -16.59 -5.17 7.21
N SER A 159 -16.82 -6.09 8.13
CA SER A 159 -15.81 -6.95 8.71
C SER A 159 -16.37 -8.34 8.94
N THR A 160 -15.54 -9.35 8.79
CA THR A 160 -15.90 -10.70 9.25
C THR A 160 -15.99 -10.73 10.78
N PRO A 161 -16.82 -11.60 11.37
CA PRO A 161 -16.83 -11.77 12.82
C PRO A 161 -15.47 -12.18 13.37
N HIS A 162 -15.11 -11.68 14.55
CA HIS A 162 -13.97 -12.20 15.29
C HIS A 162 -14.17 -13.71 15.59
N ARG A 163 -13.16 -14.52 15.29
CA ARG A 163 -13.19 -15.97 15.50
C ARG A 163 -12.75 -16.36 16.91
N PHE A 164 -12.08 -15.45 17.61
CA PHE A 164 -11.61 -15.61 18.99
C PHE A 164 -11.51 -14.22 19.63
N ASP A 165 -11.39 -14.21 20.94
CA ASP A 165 -11.16 -12.96 21.69
C ASP A 165 -9.74 -12.47 21.47
N THR A 166 -9.61 -11.31 20.85
CA THR A 166 -8.33 -10.64 20.58
C THR A 166 -7.94 -9.64 21.66
N SER A 167 -8.79 -9.43 22.67
CA SER A 167 -8.52 -8.47 23.73
C SER A 167 -7.30 -8.90 24.55
N GLY A 168 -6.35 -7.98 24.71
CA GLY A 168 -5.12 -8.24 25.44
C GLY A 168 -4.08 -9.08 24.68
N ILE A 169 -4.29 -9.40 23.40
CA ILE A 169 -3.24 -9.95 22.56
C ILE A 169 -2.31 -8.81 22.16
N GLU A 170 -1.05 -8.96 22.50
CA GLU A 170 0.03 -8.08 22.07
C GLU A 170 0.66 -8.63 20.79
N VAL A 171 0.80 -7.78 19.78
CA VAL A 171 1.50 -8.07 18.53
C VAL A 171 2.75 -7.23 18.52
N THR A 172 3.92 -7.87 18.45
CA THR A 172 5.21 -7.16 18.43
C THR A 172 6.07 -7.66 17.29
N ARG A 173 6.87 -6.75 16.71
CA ARG A 173 7.79 -7.06 15.62
C ARG A 173 9.22 -7.05 16.13
N HIS A 174 10.00 -8.01 15.67
CA HIS A 174 11.39 -8.21 16.04
C HIS A 174 12.21 -8.61 14.83
N THR A 175 13.53 -8.58 14.96
CA THR A 175 14.48 -9.05 13.96
C THR A 175 15.40 -10.07 14.60
N ALA A 176 15.56 -11.21 13.95
CA ALA A 176 16.57 -12.20 14.27
C ALA A 176 17.73 -12.05 13.25
N VAL A 177 18.94 -12.30 13.72
CA VAL A 177 20.12 -12.30 12.83
C VAL A 177 20.53 -13.75 12.58
N SER A 178 20.54 -14.13 11.30
CA SER A 178 21.02 -15.45 10.84
C SER A 178 22.54 -15.57 10.95
N ASP A 179 23.08 -16.80 10.87
CA ASP A 179 24.53 -17.06 10.96
C ASP A 179 25.36 -16.33 9.88
N ASP A 180 24.75 -16.03 8.75
CA ASP A 180 25.36 -15.27 7.66
C ASP A 180 25.21 -13.73 7.79
N GLY A 181 24.62 -13.27 8.90
CA GLY A 181 24.36 -11.85 9.16
C GLY A 181 23.08 -11.31 8.55
N THR A 182 22.29 -12.15 7.88
CA THR A 182 21.00 -11.73 7.31
C THR A 182 20.01 -11.40 8.43
N GLU A 183 19.40 -10.24 8.37
CA GLU A 183 18.31 -9.83 9.26
C GLU A 183 17.00 -10.45 8.80
N VAL A 184 16.35 -11.21 9.69
CA VAL A 184 15.09 -11.90 9.42
C VAL A 184 14.00 -11.30 10.32
N PRO A 185 13.04 -10.53 9.77
CA PRO A 185 11.95 -10.00 10.54
C PRO A 185 10.97 -11.09 10.93
N TYR A 186 10.43 -11.01 12.15
CA TYR A 186 9.40 -11.90 12.64
C TYR A 186 8.42 -11.18 13.56
N THR A 187 7.20 -11.66 13.59
CA THR A 187 6.12 -11.13 14.42
C THR A 187 5.82 -12.12 15.56
N VAL A 188 5.68 -11.60 16.75
CA VAL A 188 5.27 -12.35 17.93
C VAL A 188 3.87 -11.94 18.34
N MET A 189 2.97 -12.91 18.46
CA MET A 189 1.65 -12.73 19.07
C MET A 189 1.65 -13.36 20.46
N ARG A 190 1.36 -12.56 21.46
CA ARG A 190 1.34 -13.00 22.86
C ARG A 190 -0.02 -12.73 23.48
N GLY A 191 -0.65 -13.76 24.00
CA GLY A 191 -1.89 -13.63 24.76
C GLY A 191 -1.68 -13.06 26.17
N PRO A 192 -2.73 -12.56 26.81
CA PRO A 192 -2.65 -12.04 28.17
C PRO A 192 -2.18 -13.14 29.17
N GLY A 193 -1.34 -12.74 30.14
CA GLY A 193 -0.83 -13.65 31.17
C GLY A 193 0.30 -14.58 30.72
N ALA A 194 0.88 -14.36 29.55
CA ALA A 194 2.03 -15.14 29.06
C ALA A 194 3.37 -14.54 29.58
N ASP A 195 3.51 -14.34 30.87
CA ASP A 195 4.69 -13.69 31.52
C ASP A 195 5.87 -14.63 31.77
N GLY A 196 5.81 -15.88 31.32
CA GLY A 196 6.82 -16.90 31.50
C GLY A 196 6.96 -17.85 30.31
N PRO A 197 7.70 -18.98 30.51
CA PRO A 197 7.78 -20.01 29.48
C PRO A 197 6.39 -20.51 29.10
N SER A 198 6.04 -20.39 27.82
CA SER A 198 4.74 -20.77 27.31
C SER A 198 4.90 -21.64 26.04
N PRO A 199 3.98 -22.58 25.79
CA PRO A 199 3.95 -23.30 24.54
C PRO A 199 3.91 -22.30 23.38
N THR A 200 4.84 -22.45 22.43
CA THR A 200 5.00 -21.51 21.32
C THR A 200 4.92 -22.27 20.01
N ILE A 201 4.19 -21.74 19.06
CA ILE A 201 4.17 -22.21 17.67
C ILE A 201 5.06 -21.26 16.84
N LEU A 202 6.10 -21.82 16.26
CA LEU A 202 6.91 -21.11 15.26
C LEU A 202 6.38 -21.50 13.87
N TYR A 203 5.96 -20.50 13.10
CA TYR A 203 5.51 -20.69 11.73
C TYR A 203 6.33 -19.82 10.78
N GLY A 204 6.75 -20.39 9.67
CA GLY A 204 7.53 -19.67 8.67
C GLY A 204 7.34 -20.29 7.29
N TYR A 205 7.46 -19.46 6.27
CA TYR A 205 7.48 -19.86 4.89
C TYR A 205 8.45 -18.96 4.13
N GLY A 206 9.27 -19.52 3.24
CA GLY A 206 10.28 -18.77 2.50
C GLY A 206 10.39 -19.21 1.04
N GLY A 207 9.38 -19.94 0.52
CA GLY A 207 9.40 -20.41 -0.86
C GLY A 207 8.82 -19.40 -1.84
N PHE A 208 9.33 -19.43 -3.09
CA PHE A 208 8.80 -18.69 -4.25
C PHE A 208 8.70 -17.17 -4.08
N GLU A 209 9.57 -16.58 -3.27
CA GLU A 209 9.57 -15.13 -2.99
C GLU A 209 8.21 -14.63 -2.44
N VAL A 210 7.43 -15.48 -1.80
CA VAL A 210 6.16 -15.12 -1.19
C VAL A 210 6.41 -14.62 0.22
N PRO A 211 6.17 -13.35 0.52
CA PRO A 211 6.36 -12.81 1.86
C PRO A 211 5.30 -13.38 2.82
N MET A 212 5.72 -13.69 4.04
CA MET A 212 4.77 -13.97 5.13
C MET A 212 4.24 -12.63 5.62
N ARG A 213 2.96 -12.39 5.36
CA ARG A 213 2.24 -11.22 5.88
C ARG A 213 1.53 -11.56 7.18
N PRO A 214 1.24 -10.57 8.04
CA PRO A 214 0.51 -10.77 9.27
C PRO A 214 -0.90 -11.35 9.05
#